data_8c3e130bc35cd4bd131870570f4ea6bc
#
_entry.id   8c3e130bc35cd4bd131870570f4ea6bc
#
_cell.length_a   1.000
_cell.length_b   1.000
_cell.length_c   1.000
_cell.angle_alpha   90.00
_cell.angle_beta   90.00
_cell.angle_gamma   90.00
#
_symmetry.space_group_name_H-M   'P 1'
#
loop_
_entity.id
_entity.type
_entity.pdbx_description
1 polymer ?
#
loop_
_entity_poly.entity_id
_entity_poly.type
_entity_poly.pdbx_seq_one_letter_code
_entity_poly.pdbx_strand_id
1 'polypeptide(L)'
;MKYFYLLFLILLLGNCTPKEQSQGTVVDFGAFTKISDNQLLEQYRFVKLETNESCLLGAIDQIEVFANKIYILDSYQTKSIYVFDKEGKYLNRLESNRRGPGEFLMPLCFAIDPTDSALIVKDHQQSALLRYALNDLSFIDKIKTEEYP
;
A
#
# COMPACT_ATOMS: atom_id res chain seq x y z
N MET A 1 27.20 -8.19 -61.98
CA MET A 1 27.38 -7.41 -60.74
C MET A 1 26.22 -6.43 -60.40
N LYS A 2 25.55 -5.85 -61.34
CA LYS A 2 24.41 -4.91 -61.06
C LYS A 2 23.22 -5.54 -60.30
N TYR A 3 22.90 -6.79 -60.56
CA TYR A 3 21.77 -7.49 -59.91
C TYR A 3 22.07 -7.99 -58.49
N PHE A 4 23.35 -8.13 -58.16
CA PHE A 4 23.77 -8.54 -56.81
C PHE A 4 23.51 -7.42 -55.77
N TYR A 5 23.74 -6.18 -56.18
CA TYR A 5 23.43 -5.01 -55.31
C TYR A 5 21.93 -4.80 -55.12
N LEU A 6 21.12 -5.13 -56.13
CA LEU A 6 19.67 -5.02 -56.03
C LEU A 6 19.08 -6.05 -55.07
N LEU A 7 19.63 -7.29 -55.09
CA LEU A 7 19.23 -8.36 -54.18
C LEU A 7 19.63 -8.06 -52.73
N PHE A 8 20.79 -7.44 -52.53
CA PHE A 8 21.28 -7.06 -51.19
C PHE A 8 20.49 -5.90 -50.60
N LEU A 9 20.00 -4.96 -51.43
CA LEU A 9 19.15 -3.83 -51.01
C LEU A 9 17.76 -4.30 -50.55
N ILE A 10 17.21 -5.36 -51.16
CA ILE A 10 15.91 -5.92 -50.80
C ILE A 10 15.98 -6.64 -49.45
N LEU A 11 17.11 -7.23 -49.10
CA LEU A 11 17.33 -7.93 -47.79
C LEU A 11 17.40 -6.96 -46.61
N LEU A 12 17.74 -5.70 -46.84
CA LEU A 12 17.83 -4.68 -45.79
C LEU A 12 16.48 -4.07 -45.38
N LEU A 13 15.41 -4.30 -46.15
CA LEU A 13 14.10 -3.76 -45.87
C LEU A 13 13.15 -4.70 -45.08
N GLY A 14 13.64 -5.90 -44.75
CA GLY A 14 12.81 -6.98 -44.19
C GLY A 14 12.69 -7.02 -42.66
N ASN A 15 13.33 -6.12 -41.88
CA ASN A 15 13.36 -6.21 -40.42
C ASN A 15 12.50 -5.15 -39.72
N CYS A 16 11.27 -4.93 -40.17
CA CYS A 16 10.26 -4.31 -39.33
C CYS A 16 9.43 -5.41 -38.66
N THR A 17 9.90 -5.89 -37.51
CA THR A 17 9.05 -6.65 -36.61
C THR A 17 7.98 -5.72 -36.05
N PRO A 18 6.68 -6.01 -36.21
CA PRO A 18 5.65 -5.21 -35.56
C PRO A 18 5.86 -5.32 -34.05
N LYS A 19 6.06 -4.18 -33.40
CA LYS A 19 6.10 -4.08 -31.94
C LYS A 19 4.75 -4.59 -31.44
N GLU A 20 4.71 -5.66 -30.67
CA GLU A 20 3.50 -6.10 -29.98
C GLU A 20 2.96 -4.87 -29.23
N GLN A 21 1.85 -4.35 -29.71
CA GLN A 21 1.07 -3.39 -28.93
C GLN A 21 0.55 -4.15 -27.73
N SER A 22 1.06 -3.84 -26.55
CA SER A 22 0.44 -4.25 -25.29
C SER A 22 -1.03 -3.80 -25.39
N GLN A 23 -1.95 -4.74 -25.45
CA GLN A 23 -3.37 -4.46 -25.34
C GLN A 23 -3.61 -3.91 -23.93
N GLY A 24 -3.52 -2.59 -23.80
CA GLY A 24 -3.99 -1.91 -22.60
C GLY A 24 -5.49 -2.18 -22.45
N THR A 25 -5.90 -2.52 -21.25
CA THR A 25 -7.33 -2.62 -20.93
C THR A 25 -7.96 -1.23 -21.12
N VAL A 26 -8.82 -1.10 -22.12
CA VAL A 26 -9.59 0.14 -22.31
C VAL A 26 -10.70 0.13 -21.25
N VAL A 27 -10.63 1.05 -20.29
CA VAL A 27 -11.71 1.29 -19.34
C VAL A 27 -12.67 2.31 -19.96
N ASP A 28 -13.86 1.84 -20.35
CA ASP A 28 -14.91 2.71 -20.86
C ASP A 28 -15.67 3.36 -19.69
N PHE A 29 -15.36 4.62 -19.40
CA PHE A 29 -16.04 5.40 -18.36
C PHE A 29 -17.48 5.77 -18.71
N GLY A 30 -17.91 5.63 -19.98
CA GLY A 30 -19.29 5.85 -20.41
C GLY A 30 -20.25 4.70 -20.06
N ALA A 31 -19.72 3.52 -19.77
CA ALA A 31 -20.48 2.32 -19.44
C ALA A 31 -20.83 2.16 -17.95
N PHE A 32 -20.44 3.13 -17.10
CA PHE A 32 -20.79 3.05 -15.67
C PHE A 32 -22.28 3.21 -15.44
N THR A 33 -22.92 2.13 -15.00
CA THR A 33 -24.28 2.20 -14.47
C THR A 33 -24.25 2.97 -13.16
N LYS A 34 -25.09 4.00 -13.03
CA LYS A 34 -25.24 4.74 -11.79
C LYS A 34 -25.84 3.80 -10.73
N ILE A 35 -25.00 3.30 -9.84
CA ILE A 35 -25.42 2.46 -8.73
C ILE A 35 -25.95 3.39 -7.63
N SER A 36 -27.13 3.11 -7.07
CA SER A 36 -27.65 3.86 -5.94
C SER A 36 -26.91 3.49 -4.66
N ASP A 37 -26.76 4.43 -3.72
CA ASP A 37 -26.06 4.21 -2.45
C ASP A 37 -26.61 3.00 -1.68
N ASN A 38 -27.91 2.73 -1.80
CA ASN A 38 -28.54 1.56 -1.18
C ASN A 38 -28.10 0.21 -1.77
N GLN A 39 -27.62 0.18 -3.02
CA GLN A 39 -27.10 -1.04 -3.65
C GLN A 39 -25.64 -1.31 -3.27
N LEU A 40 -24.88 -0.26 -2.95
CA LEU A 40 -23.52 -0.37 -2.45
C LEU A 40 -23.45 -0.76 -0.98
N LEU A 41 -24.46 -0.41 -0.20
CA LEU A 41 -24.52 -0.56 1.25
C LEU A 41 -25.56 -1.61 1.67
N GLU A 42 -25.55 -2.79 1.05
CA GLU A 42 -26.48 -3.88 1.41
C GLU A 42 -26.28 -4.37 2.85
N GLN A 43 -25.07 -4.28 3.37
CA GLN A 43 -24.74 -4.63 4.75
C GLN A 43 -23.66 -3.68 5.30
N TYR A 44 -24.03 -2.83 6.22
CA TYR A 44 -23.08 -2.02 6.98
C TYR A 44 -23.27 -2.21 8.48
N ARG A 45 -22.18 -2.08 9.20
CA ARG A 45 -22.23 -2.07 10.66
C ARG A 45 -21.33 -0.95 11.16
N PHE A 46 -21.77 -0.27 12.21
CA PHE A 46 -20.94 0.70 12.91
C PHE A 46 -20.08 -0.05 13.94
N VAL A 47 -18.77 0.20 13.93
CA VAL A 47 -17.84 -0.29 14.93
C VAL A 47 -17.42 0.90 15.78
N LYS A 48 -17.81 0.90 17.06
CA LYS A 48 -17.36 1.92 18.00
C LYS A 48 -15.97 1.55 18.50
N LEU A 49 -14.97 2.36 18.19
CA LEU A 49 -13.63 2.15 18.70
C LEU A 49 -13.53 2.53 20.17
N GLU A 50 -12.83 1.72 20.93
CA GLU A 50 -12.45 2.03 22.31
C GLU A 50 -11.63 3.33 22.31
N THR A 51 -11.91 4.20 23.30
CA THR A 51 -11.23 5.48 23.43
C THR A 51 -10.84 5.67 24.88
N ASN A 52 -9.53 5.69 25.13
CA ASN A 52 -8.92 5.95 26.41
C ASN A 52 -7.53 6.56 26.20
N GLU A 53 -6.77 6.82 27.26
CA GLU A 53 -5.44 7.43 27.18
C GLU A 53 -4.43 6.64 26.34
N SER A 54 -4.60 5.32 26.24
CA SER A 54 -3.72 4.44 25.44
C SER A 54 -4.08 4.37 23.96
N CYS A 55 -5.32 4.73 23.58
CA CYS A 55 -5.83 4.59 22.24
C CYS A 55 -6.63 5.82 21.76
N LEU A 56 -6.16 7.02 22.13
CA LEU A 56 -6.73 8.27 21.65
C LEU A 56 -6.22 8.56 20.25
N LEU A 57 -7.10 8.40 19.25
CA LEU A 57 -6.81 8.78 17.86
C LEU A 57 -6.93 10.29 17.69
N GLY A 58 -5.95 10.92 17.06
CA GLY A 58 -6.01 12.32 16.68
C GLY A 58 -6.57 12.52 15.27
N ALA A 59 -6.23 11.62 14.37
CA ALA A 59 -6.71 11.58 12.99
C ALA A 59 -6.83 10.13 12.50
N ILE A 60 -7.52 9.94 11.37
CA ILE A 60 -7.60 8.66 10.66
C ILE A 60 -7.13 8.92 9.23
N ASP A 61 -5.87 8.59 8.95
CA ASP A 61 -5.27 8.81 7.63
C ASP A 61 -5.37 7.57 6.74
N GLN A 62 -5.30 6.39 7.34
CA GLN A 62 -5.47 5.12 6.63
C GLN A 62 -6.11 4.07 7.53
N ILE A 63 -6.98 3.26 6.96
CA ILE A 63 -7.59 2.08 7.63
C ILE A 63 -7.36 0.86 6.78
N GLU A 64 -6.96 -0.24 7.42
CA GLU A 64 -6.90 -1.58 6.83
C GLU A 64 -7.59 -2.57 7.76
N VAL A 65 -8.33 -3.52 7.18
CA VAL A 65 -8.98 -4.60 7.93
C VAL A 65 -8.39 -5.93 7.49
N PHE A 66 -7.75 -6.62 8.42
CA PHE A 66 -7.12 -7.91 8.13
C PHE A 66 -7.21 -8.85 9.34
N ALA A 67 -7.52 -10.13 9.09
CA ALA A 67 -7.56 -11.19 10.09
C ALA A 67 -8.37 -10.82 11.37
N ASN A 68 -9.56 -10.25 11.19
CA ASN A 68 -10.44 -9.75 12.26
C ASN A 68 -9.84 -8.64 13.13
N LYS A 69 -8.87 -7.91 12.61
CA LYS A 69 -8.29 -6.72 13.25
C LYS A 69 -8.48 -5.52 12.36
N ILE A 70 -8.58 -4.35 12.97
CA ILE A 70 -8.67 -3.04 12.32
C ILE A 70 -7.38 -2.31 12.64
N TYR A 71 -6.62 -1.95 11.61
CA TYR A 71 -5.38 -1.19 11.71
C TYR A 71 -5.67 0.24 11.28
N ILE A 72 -5.31 1.23 12.10
CA ILE A 72 -5.57 2.65 11.84
C ILE A 72 -4.28 3.42 11.99
N LEU A 73 -3.89 4.12 10.92
CA LEU A 73 -2.76 5.04 10.94
C LEU A 73 -3.23 6.45 11.25
N ASP A 74 -2.57 7.07 12.21
CA ASP A 74 -2.55 8.51 12.47
C ASP A 74 -1.14 9.02 12.18
N SER A 75 -0.93 9.61 11.00
CA SER A 75 0.39 9.99 10.49
C SER A 75 0.96 11.24 11.15
N TYR A 76 0.11 12.17 11.57
CA TYR A 76 0.53 13.52 11.95
C TYR A 76 0.37 13.80 13.44
N GLN A 77 -0.75 13.41 14.03
CA GLN A 77 -1.06 13.77 15.42
C GLN A 77 -0.28 12.89 16.40
N THR A 78 -0.52 11.59 16.34
CA THR A 78 0.10 10.64 17.25
C THR A 78 1.27 9.87 16.62
N LYS A 79 1.42 9.93 15.29
CA LYS A 79 2.41 9.19 14.51
C LYS A 79 2.44 7.71 14.89
N SER A 80 1.28 7.10 14.89
CA SER A 80 1.07 5.75 15.42
C SER A 80 0.17 4.93 14.53
N ILE A 81 0.34 3.61 14.58
CA ILE A 81 -0.60 2.66 14.01
C ILE A 81 -1.28 1.94 15.16
N TYR A 82 -2.58 2.16 15.28
CA TYR A 82 -3.43 1.53 16.30
C TYR A 82 -4.03 0.24 15.76
N VAL A 83 -4.13 -0.76 16.61
CA VAL A 83 -4.72 -2.05 16.27
C VAL A 83 -5.88 -2.33 17.22
N PHE A 84 -7.04 -2.55 16.61
CA PHE A 84 -8.27 -2.92 17.32
C PHE A 84 -8.74 -4.28 16.84
N ASP A 85 -9.54 -4.97 17.65
CA ASP A 85 -10.27 -6.13 17.17
C ASP A 85 -11.48 -5.70 16.29
N LYS A 86 -12.18 -6.68 15.73
CA LYS A 86 -13.33 -6.43 14.85
C LYS A 86 -14.54 -5.81 15.59
N GLU A 87 -14.58 -5.86 16.91
CA GLU A 87 -15.57 -5.22 17.77
C GLU A 87 -15.17 -3.79 18.16
N GLY A 88 -13.94 -3.36 17.83
CA GLY A 88 -13.42 -2.03 18.13
C GLY A 88 -12.71 -1.92 19.47
N LYS A 89 -12.40 -3.04 20.14
CA LYS A 89 -11.63 -3.05 21.37
C LYS A 89 -10.15 -2.86 21.04
N TYR A 90 -9.48 -1.98 21.76
CA TYR A 90 -8.04 -1.74 21.62
C TYR A 90 -7.21 -2.97 21.94
N LEU A 91 -6.26 -3.31 21.08
CA LEU A 91 -5.35 -4.44 21.23
C LEU A 91 -3.92 -4.00 21.45
N ASN A 92 -3.40 -3.13 20.57
CA ASN A 92 -1.99 -2.72 20.57
C ASN A 92 -1.79 -1.43 19.77
N ARG A 93 -0.60 -0.84 19.92
CA ARG A 93 -0.16 0.35 19.17
C ARG A 93 1.30 0.23 18.79
N LEU A 94 1.59 0.48 17.53
CA LEU A 94 2.94 0.72 17.05
C LEU A 94 3.16 2.23 16.99
N GLU A 95 4.04 2.75 17.82
CA GLU A 95 4.28 4.19 17.96
C GLU A 95 5.73 4.56 17.68
N SER A 96 5.92 5.78 17.21
CA SER A 96 7.23 6.37 17.00
C SER A 96 7.67 7.17 18.23
N ASN A 97 8.42 6.58 19.11
CA ASN A 97 8.83 7.25 20.34
C ASN A 97 10.27 7.73 20.36
N ARG A 98 11.18 7.20 19.53
CA ARG A 98 12.62 7.47 19.60
C ARG A 98 13.33 7.20 18.27
N ARG A 99 14.63 7.52 18.19
CA ARG A 99 15.52 7.19 17.08
C ARG A 99 16.26 5.88 17.37
N GLY A 100 15.55 4.77 17.43
CA GLY A 100 16.14 3.44 17.64
C GLY A 100 16.02 2.54 16.42
N PRO A 101 16.67 1.37 16.41
CA PRO A 101 16.37 0.32 15.45
C PRO A 101 14.88 -0.03 15.52
N GLY A 102 14.20 -0.02 14.38
CA GLY A 102 12.77 -0.32 14.34
C GLY A 102 11.86 0.84 14.74
N GLU A 103 12.36 2.05 14.86
CA GLU A 103 11.55 3.25 15.09
C GLU A 103 11.36 4.00 13.76
N PHE A 104 10.12 4.32 13.41
CA PHE A 104 9.84 5.22 12.31
C PHE A 104 9.72 6.66 12.84
N LEU A 105 9.94 7.65 11.98
CA LEU A 105 9.91 9.08 12.34
C LEU A 105 8.71 9.80 11.76
N MET A 106 8.30 9.41 10.55
CA MET A 106 7.18 10.00 9.82
C MET A 106 6.50 8.94 8.97
N PRO A 107 5.57 8.18 9.56
CA PRO A 107 4.85 7.13 8.85
C PRO A 107 3.90 7.78 7.83
N LEU A 108 4.09 7.47 6.55
CA LEU A 108 3.30 8.03 5.45
C LEU A 108 2.09 7.15 5.13
N CYS A 109 2.33 5.86 5.06
CA CYS A 109 1.34 4.83 4.84
C CYS A 109 1.85 3.48 5.35
N PHE A 110 0.97 2.51 5.43
CA PHE A 110 1.34 1.14 5.72
C PHE A 110 0.65 0.15 4.77
N ALA A 111 1.16 -1.06 4.73
CA ALA A 111 0.54 -2.19 4.04
C ALA A 111 0.66 -3.45 4.89
N ILE A 112 -0.25 -4.39 4.68
CA ILE A 112 -0.19 -5.71 5.32
C ILE A 112 0.26 -6.72 4.25
N ASP A 113 1.34 -7.42 4.54
CA ASP A 113 1.78 -8.57 3.76
C ASP A 113 1.30 -9.86 4.43
N PRO A 114 0.26 -10.52 3.86
CA PRO A 114 -0.26 -11.75 4.42
C PRO A 114 0.70 -12.93 4.24
N THR A 115 1.60 -12.89 3.26
CA THR A 115 2.55 -13.97 2.96
C THR A 115 3.62 -14.07 4.04
N ASP A 116 4.21 -12.93 4.38
CA ASP A 116 5.25 -12.84 5.41
C ASP A 116 4.68 -12.56 6.80
N SER A 117 3.34 -12.44 6.93
CA SER A 117 2.67 -12.03 8.17
C SER A 117 3.28 -10.75 8.75
N ALA A 118 3.52 -9.77 7.89
CA ALA A 118 4.21 -8.54 8.22
C ALA A 118 3.33 -7.29 8.01
N LEU A 119 3.49 -6.32 8.91
CA LEU A 119 3.05 -4.95 8.74
C LEU A 119 4.23 -4.15 8.20
N ILE A 120 4.07 -3.53 7.03
CA ILE A 120 5.10 -2.75 6.35
C ILE A 120 4.75 -1.29 6.46
N VAL A 121 5.60 -0.49 7.09
CA VAL A 121 5.41 0.95 7.28
C VAL A 121 6.38 1.72 6.38
N LYS A 122 5.86 2.61 5.52
CA LYS A 122 6.67 3.55 4.76
C LYS A 122 6.99 4.76 5.63
N ASP A 123 8.26 4.92 5.96
CA ASP A 123 8.75 6.12 6.64
C ASP A 123 9.28 7.11 5.60
N HIS A 124 8.66 8.28 5.56
CA HIS A 124 9.06 9.34 4.62
C HIS A 124 10.41 9.93 5.02
N GLN A 125 10.61 10.25 6.30
CA GLN A 125 11.81 10.95 6.77
C GLN A 125 13.07 10.09 6.69
N GLN A 126 12.94 8.77 6.76
CA GLN A 126 14.06 7.84 6.67
C GLN A 126 14.26 7.27 5.27
N SER A 127 13.37 7.58 4.31
CA SER A 127 13.31 6.96 2.97
C SER A 127 13.43 5.44 3.08
N ALA A 128 12.57 4.83 3.89
CA ALA A 128 12.67 3.42 4.22
C ALA A 128 11.30 2.76 4.38
N LEU A 129 11.30 1.44 4.20
CA LEU A 129 10.23 0.54 4.60
C LEU A 129 10.69 -0.17 5.89
N LEU A 130 9.89 -0.12 6.93
CA LEU A 130 10.12 -0.84 8.17
C LEU A 130 9.11 -1.97 8.24
N ARG A 131 9.56 -3.18 8.55
CA ARG A 131 8.69 -4.35 8.67
C ARG A 131 8.56 -4.77 10.14
N TYR A 132 7.33 -5.12 10.52
CA TYR A 132 6.98 -5.56 11.86
C TYR A 132 6.12 -6.82 11.79
N ALA A 133 6.26 -7.72 12.73
CA ALA A 133 5.44 -8.91 12.79
C ALA A 133 3.98 -8.56 13.15
N LEU A 134 3.00 -9.15 12.44
CA LEU A 134 1.58 -8.86 12.66
C LEU A 134 1.03 -9.35 14.00
N ASN A 135 1.69 -10.32 14.64
CA ASN A 135 1.22 -10.93 15.90
C ASN A 135 1.43 -10.00 17.10
N ASP A 136 2.59 -9.36 17.21
CA ASP A 136 3.01 -8.61 18.39
C ASP A 136 3.60 -7.23 18.06
N LEU A 137 3.68 -6.85 16.77
CA LEU A 137 4.28 -5.62 16.26
C LEU A 137 5.78 -5.51 16.54
N SER A 138 6.48 -6.62 16.79
CA SER A 138 7.93 -6.63 16.94
C SER A 138 8.62 -6.28 15.62
N PHE A 139 9.69 -5.49 15.71
CA PHE A 139 10.49 -5.08 14.55
C PHE A 139 11.19 -6.29 13.92
N ILE A 140 11.08 -6.41 12.60
CA ILE A 140 11.75 -7.45 11.82
C ILE A 140 13.02 -6.86 11.17
N ASP A 141 12.84 -5.92 10.25
CA ASP A 141 13.94 -5.30 9.52
C ASP A 141 13.55 -3.95 8.90
N LYS A 142 14.55 -3.32 8.28
CA LYS A 142 14.43 -2.03 7.61
C LYS A 142 15.10 -2.09 6.24
N ILE A 143 14.33 -1.76 5.22
CA ILE A 143 14.77 -1.69 3.81
C ILE A 143 14.84 -0.21 3.42
N LYS A 144 16.02 0.29 3.05
CA LYS A 144 16.14 1.63 2.48
C LYS A 144 15.51 1.64 1.09
N THR A 145 14.70 2.65 0.82
CA THR A 145 14.18 2.91 -0.52
C THR A 145 15.03 3.99 -1.17
N GLU A 146 15.25 3.87 -2.49
CA GLU A 146 15.88 4.96 -3.23
C GLU A 146 14.99 6.20 -3.15
N GLU A 147 15.59 7.36 -2.89
CA GLU A 147 14.90 8.63 -3.02
C GLU A 147 14.57 8.80 -4.50
N TYR A 148 13.30 8.98 -4.82
CA TYR A 148 12.93 9.46 -6.15
C TYR A 148 13.43 10.90 -6.25
N PRO A 149 14.17 11.22 -7.33
CA PRO A 149 14.68 12.56 -7.58
C PRO A 149 13.56 13.58 -7.78
#